data_409e1517fedd11aeaa74ff756a0a6d7d
#
_entry.id   409e1517fedd11aeaa74ff756a0a6d7d
#
_cell.length_a   1.000
_cell.length_b   1.000
_cell.length_c   1.000
_cell.angle_alpha   90.00
_cell.angle_beta   90.00
_cell.angle_gamma   90.00
#
_symmetry.space_group_name_H-M   'P 1'
#
loop_
_entity.id
_entity.type
_entity.pdbx_description
1 polymer ?
#
loop_
_entity_poly.entity_id
_entity_poly.type
_entity_poly.pdbx_seq_one_letter_code
_entity_poly.pdbx_strand_id
1 'polypeptide(L)'
;MPSLLTHSILSVAFAVGLAAPVAAEKLKVVTTFTVLADMARNVAGDAAEVVSVTKPGAEIHGYQPTPRDIVRASDADLILWNGMNLELWFEQFLGNLRDLPSATLTDGIEPISIVEGSYQGLPNPHAWMGLDNALIYIGNIADAMAAHDPDNAVTYRENAEAYKTQMRETIEPLRAALSELPEDKRWLVTCEGAFSYLAKDLGLKELYLWPMNADQVGTPQQVRKVIDGVRDNDIKAVFCESTVSDAPAKQVARETGAAYGGVLYVDSLSTADGPVPTYLELLTVTSETIVNALTKDE
;
A
#
# COMPACT_ATOMS: atom_id res chain seq x y z
N MET A 1 33.25 77.15 49.37
CA MET A 1 33.62 75.86 48.82
C MET A 1 32.34 75.10 48.60
N PRO A 2 31.85 74.92 47.34
CA PRO A 2 30.65 74.11 47.06
C PRO A 2 31.02 72.68 46.76
N SER A 3 30.33 71.77 47.38
CA SER A 3 30.41 70.31 47.23
C SER A 3 29.64 69.86 46.00
N LEU A 4 30.35 69.16 45.12
CA LEU A 4 29.78 68.49 43.92
C LEU A 4 29.18 67.13 44.30
N LEU A 5 27.85 67.01 44.17
CA LEU A 5 27.15 65.75 44.26
C LEU A 5 27.18 65.07 42.88
N THR A 6 27.92 63.96 42.73
CA THR A 6 27.92 63.08 41.58
C THR A 6 26.72 62.12 41.64
N HIS A 7 25.78 62.26 40.72
CA HIS A 7 24.67 61.29 40.52
C HIS A 7 25.13 60.16 39.61
N SER A 8 25.27 58.97 40.19
CA SER A 8 25.48 57.72 39.40
C SER A 8 24.15 57.23 38.84
N ILE A 9 23.98 57.27 37.53
CA ILE A 9 22.85 56.71 36.83
C ILE A 9 23.13 55.20 36.60
N LEU A 10 22.38 54.34 37.28
CA LEU A 10 22.44 52.88 37.13
C LEU A 10 21.57 52.50 35.93
N SER A 11 22.19 52.17 34.77
CA SER A 11 21.50 51.68 33.59
C SER A 11 21.20 50.18 33.77
N VAL A 12 19.93 49.82 33.96
CA VAL A 12 19.46 48.45 33.95
C VAL A 12 19.24 48.04 32.49
N ALA A 13 20.13 47.20 31.94
CA ALA A 13 19.95 46.58 30.63
C ALA A 13 18.96 45.41 30.75
N PHE A 14 17.79 45.56 30.19
CA PHE A 14 16.79 44.49 30.04
C PHE A 14 17.22 43.57 28.91
N ALA A 15 17.79 42.43 29.22
CA ALA A 15 18.08 41.38 28.22
C ALA A 15 16.76 40.66 27.83
N VAL A 16 16.19 41.02 26.68
CA VAL A 16 15.10 40.28 26.07
C VAL A 16 15.70 38.99 25.49
N GLY A 17 15.57 37.88 26.22
CA GLY A 17 15.92 36.57 25.73
C GLY A 17 14.97 36.21 24.58
N LEU A 18 15.47 36.16 23.35
CA LEU A 18 14.79 35.53 22.23
C LEU A 18 14.73 34.03 22.52
N ALA A 19 13.58 33.55 23.01
CA ALA A 19 13.30 32.12 23.05
C ALA A 19 13.26 31.62 21.60
N ALA A 20 14.25 30.82 21.19
CA ALA A 20 14.18 30.11 19.92
C ALA A 20 12.93 29.21 19.95
N PRO A 21 12.13 29.18 18.89
CA PRO A 21 11.01 28.26 18.84
C PRO A 21 11.58 26.83 18.99
N VAL A 22 11.16 26.13 20.03
CA VAL A 22 11.35 24.68 20.12
C VAL A 22 10.53 24.11 18.97
N ALA A 23 11.19 23.51 17.98
CA ALA A 23 10.50 22.79 16.94
C ALA A 23 9.64 21.71 17.64
N ALA A 24 8.33 21.73 17.40
CA ALA A 24 7.45 20.70 17.90
C ALA A 24 7.94 19.34 17.36
N GLU A 25 7.94 18.33 18.21
CA GLU A 25 8.29 16.98 17.79
C GLU A 25 7.26 16.52 16.75
N LYS A 26 7.74 15.97 15.61
CA LYS A 26 6.85 15.51 14.54
C LYS A 26 6.09 14.27 14.99
N LEU A 27 4.82 14.16 14.57
CA LEU A 27 4.03 12.95 14.74
C LEU A 27 4.78 11.75 14.17
N LYS A 28 4.96 10.70 14.96
CA LYS A 28 5.60 9.43 14.53
C LYS A 28 4.53 8.43 14.13
N VAL A 29 4.42 8.16 12.84
CA VAL A 29 3.47 7.21 12.27
C VAL A 29 4.18 5.92 11.90
N VAL A 30 3.68 4.80 12.39
CA VAL A 30 4.15 3.46 12.00
C VAL A 30 3.08 2.77 11.19
N THR A 31 3.47 2.16 10.08
CA THR A 31 2.60 1.35 9.24
C THR A 31 3.06 -0.10 9.22
N THR A 32 2.15 -1.03 8.96
CA THR A 32 2.46 -2.46 8.93
C THR A 32 3.35 -2.84 7.75
N PHE A 33 3.11 -2.27 6.57
CA PHE A 33 3.90 -2.58 5.37
C PHE A 33 4.15 -1.36 4.48
N THR A 34 5.03 -1.56 3.50
CA THR A 34 5.66 -0.48 2.72
C THR A 34 4.68 0.33 1.87
N VAL A 35 3.62 -0.31 1.35
CA VAL A 35 2.57 0.37 0.55
C VAL A 35 1.85 1.41 1.39
N LEU A 36 1.40 1.03 2.60
CA LEU A 36 0.74 1.97 3.51
C LEU A 36 1.69 3.09 3.96
N ALA A 37 2.99 2.75 4.13
CA ALA A 37 3.99 3.74 4.50
C ALA A 37 4.16 4.81 3.42
N ASP A 38 4.12 4.44 2.15
CA ASP A 38 4.24 5.39 1.05
C ASP A 38 3.00 6.27 0.95
N MET A 39 1.80 5.68 1.02
CA MET A 39 0.56 6.47 1.09
C MET A 39 0.60 7.49 2.23
N ALA A 40 1.02 7.04 3.42
CA ALA A 40 1.10 7.90 4.61
C ALA A 40 2.17 8.98 4.46
N ARG A 41 3.32 8.72 3.80
CA ARG A 41 4.34 9.75 3.50
C ARG A 41 3.82 10.81 2.55
N ASN A 42 3.04 10.42 1.53
CA ASN A 42 2.43 11.37 0.60
C ASN A 42 1.42 12.29 1.33
N VAL A 43 0.68 11.77 2.30
CA VAL A 43 -0.23 12.57 3.14
C VAL A 43 0.55 13.41 4.15
N ALA A 44 1.58 12.86 4.77
CA ALA A 44 2.39 13.54 5.79
C ALA A 44 3.15 14.74 5.24
N GLY A 45 3.71 14.61 4.03
CA GLY A 45 4.73 15.54 3.57
C GLY A 45 5.87 15.63 4.58
N ASP A 46 6.26 16.85 4.93
CA ASP A 46 7.28 17.12 5.94
C ASP A 46 6.74 17.24 7.38
N ALA A 47 5.41 17.14 7.57
CA ALA A 47 4.77 17.40 8.86
C ALA A 47 4.89 16.22 9.86
N ALA A 48 5.03 14.97 9.37
CA ALA A 48 5.17 13.79 10.22
C ALA A 48 6.32 12.88 9.76
N GLU A 49 6.78 12.01 10.66
CA GLU A 49 7.73 10.93 10.35
C GLU A 49 6.96 9.62 10.12
N VAL A 50 7.18 8.96 8.99
CA VAL A 50 6.49 7.72 8.64
C VAL A 50 7.47 6.59 8.40
N VAL A 51 7.31 5.48 9.13
CA VAL A 51 8.12 4.27 8.99
C VAL A 51 7.25 3.04 8.79
N SER A 52 7.79 2.04 8.08
CA SER A 52 7.15 0.73 7.89
C SER A 52 7.75 -0.32 8.82
N VAL A 53 6.92 -1.24 9.33
CA VAL A 53 7.38 -2.44 10.04
C VAL A 53 8.11 -3.35 9.06
N THR A 54 7.46 -3.72 7.96
CA THR A 54 8.10 -4.57 6.95
C THR A 54 9.07 -3.77 6.09
N LYS A 55 10.00 -4.49 5.46
CA LYS A 55 11.00 -3.93 4.54
C LYS A 55 10.53 -4.10 3.09
N PRO A 56 11.07 -3.29 2.15
CA PRO A 56 10.86 -3.51 0.73
C PRO A 56 11.15 -4.96 0.30
N GLY A 57 10.25 -5.52 -0.52
CA GLY A 57 10.31 -6.89 -1.03
C GLY A 57 9.84 -7.96 -0.04
N ALA A 58 9.39 -7.60 1.16
CA ALA A 58 8.90 -8.58 2.13
C ALA A 58 7.51 -9.10 1.75
N GLU A 59 7.30 -10.42 1.94
CA GLU A 59 6.00 -11.06 1.97
C GLU A 59 5.29 -10.64 3.26
N ILE A 60 3.99 -10.28 3.20
CA ILE A 60 3.28 -9.64 4.30
C ILE A 60 2.27 -10.54 5.02
N HIS A 61 1.76 -11.61 4.37
CA HIS A 61 0.74 -12.49 4.98
C HIS A 61 1.30 -13.34 6.11
N GLY A 62 2.49 -13.89 5.92
CA GLY A 62 3.19 -14.74 6.89
C GLY A 62 4.33 -14.04 7.60
N TYR A 63 4.36 -12.70 7.64
CA TYR A 63 5.45 -11.95 8.24
C TYR A 63 5.63 -12.30 9.72
N GLN A 64 6.89 -12.48 10.13
CA GLN A 64 7.24 -12.73 11.52
C GLN A 64 7.99 -11.52 12.10
N PRO A 65 7.34 -10.72 12.96
CA PRO A 65 7.96 -9.55 13.55
C PRO A 65 9.18 -9.89 14.38
N THR A 66 10.22 -9.10 14.22
CA THR A 66 11.44 -9.20 15.04
C THR A 66 11.32 -8.31 16.28
N PRO A 67 12.16 -8.53 17.32
CA PRO A 67 12.22 -7.61 18.47
C PRO A 67 12.48 -6.13 18.09
N ARG A 68 13.18 -5.88 16.98
CA ARG A 68 13.41 -4.51 16.48
C ARG A 68 12.14 -3.88 15.91
N ASP A 69 11.28 -4.67 15.31
CA ASP A 69 10.00 -4.19 14.78
C ASP A 69 9.08 -3.80 15.94
N ILE A 70 9.11 -4.57 17.04
CA ILE A 70 8.40 -4.25 18.29
C ILE A 70 8.87 -2.89 18.84
N VAL A 71 10.18 -2.72 18.98
CA VAL A 71 10.76 -1.47 19.53
C VAL A 71 10.37 -0.28 18.63
N ARG A 72 10.44 -0.44 17.30
CA ARG A 72 10.04 0.62 16.34
C ARG A 72 8.57 0.98 16.46
N ALA A 73 7.69 0.00 16.59
CA ALA A 73 6.26 0.24 16.74
C ALA A 73 5.90 0.82 18.12
N SER A 74 6.63 0.47 19.18
CA SER A 74 6.38 1.00 20.54
C SER A 74 6.76 2.48 20.71
N ASP A 75 7.53 3.06 19.80
CA ASP A 75 7.90 4.48 19.77
C ASP A 75 6.96 5.32 18.85
N ALA A 76 5.86 4.74 18.39
CA ALA A 76 4.89 5.40 17.54
C ALA A 76 3.87 6.21 18.34
N ASP A 77 3.42 7.34 17.76
CA ASP A 77 2.26 8.10 18.25
C ASP A 77 0.96 7.59 17.60
N LEU A 78 1.06 7.00 16.39
CA LEU A 78 -0.06 6.45 15.62
C LEU A 78 0.38 5.24 14.82
N ILE A 79 -0.44 4.19 14.83
CA ILE A 79 -0.24 3.00 13.99
C ILE A 79 -1.33 2.94 12.90
N LEU A 80 -0.91 2.73 11.65
CA LEU A 80 -1.80 2.53 10.51
C LEU A 80 -1.64 1.11 9.98
N TRP A 81 -2.74 0.39 9.86
CA TRP A 81 -2.76 -1.00 9.42
C TRP A 81 -3.93 -1.29 8.48
N ASN A 82 -3.81 -2.36 7.68
CA ASN A 82 -4.81 -2.70 6.68
C ASN A 82 -6.12 -3.18 7.29
N GLY A 83 -6.07 -4.20 8.10
CA GLY A 83 -7.24 -4.96 8.53
C GLY A 83 -7.62 -6.06 7.53
N MET A 84 -8.91 -6.45 7.50
CA MET A 84 -9.43 -7.53 6.64
C MET A 84 -8.66 -8.85 6.77
N ASN A 85 -8.16 -9.17 7.97
CA ASN A 85 -7.35 -10.36 8.29
C ASN A 85 -6.01 -10.47 7.53
N LEU A 86 -5.47 -9.37 7.01
CA LEU A 86 -4.17 -9.39 6.34
C LEU A 86 -3.05 -9.66 7.34
N GLU A 87 -2.97 -8.80 8.35
CA GLU A 87 -1.88 -8.81 9.33
C GLU A 87 -2.28 -9.53 10.63
N LEU A 88 -2.67 -10.81 10.55
CA LEU A 88 -2.99 -11.61 11.75
C LEU A 88 -1.81 -11.65 12.74
N TRP A 89 -0.59 -11.59 12.25
CA TRP A 89 0.62 -11.44 13.05
C TRP A 89 0.65 -10.11 13.82
N PHE A 90 0.08 -9.05 13.25
CA PHE A 90 0.05 -7.72 13.85
C PHE A 90 -1.01 -7.63 14.96
N GLU A 91 -2.15 -8.28 14.83
CA GLU A 91 -3.16 -8.32 15.89
C GLU A 91 -2.63 -8.92 17.19
N GLN A 92 -1.81 -9.99 17.08
CA GLN A 92 -1.11 -10.57 18.24
C GLN A 92 -0.04 -9.62 18.80
N PHE A 93 0.58 -8.84 17.94
CA PHE A 93 1.59 -7.85 18.25
C PHE A 93 0.97 -6.62 18.95
N LEU A 94 -0.17 -6.09 18.45
CA LEU A 94 -0.94 -5.02 19.10
C LEU A 94 -1.36 -5.39 20.52
N GLY A 95 -1.58 -6.67 20.80
CA GLY A 95 -1.85 -7.13 22.16
C GLY A 95 -0.78 -6.75 23.18
N ASN A 96 0.45 -6.49 22.74
CA ASN A 96 1.57 -5.98 23.56
C ASN A 96 1.68 -4.43 23.53
N LEU A 97 0.95 -3.76 22.65
CA LEU A 97 0.98 -2.30 22.42
C LEU A 97 -0.40 -1.66 22.68
N ARG A 98 -1.15 -2.19 23.64
CA ARG A 98 -2.60 -1.92 23.87
C ARG A 98 -2.98 -0.45 24.05
N ASP A 99 -2.03 0.40 24.39
CA ASP A 99 -2.27 1.82 24.68
C ASP A 99 -1.91 2.74 23.49
N LEU A 100 -1.42 2.19 22.37
CA LEU A 100 -1.07 2.99 21.21
C LEU A 100 -2.28 3.25 20.31
N PRO A 101 -2.53 4.49 19.91
CA PRO A 101 -3.56 4.82 18.93
C PRO A 101 -3.33 4.07 17.62
N SER A 102 -4.39 3.52 17.03
CA SER A 102 -4.30 2.85 15.75
C SER A 102 -5.54 3.12 14.89
N ALA A 103 -5.36 3.07 13.56
CA ALA A 103 -6.44 3.20 12.60
C ALA A 103 -6.38 2.08 11.54
N THR A 104 -7.55 1.50 11.28
CA THR A 104 -7.76 0.51 10.20
C THR A 104 -8.02 1.26 8.90
N LEU A 105 -7.17 1.05 7.91
CA LEU A 105 -7.24 1.83 6.67
C LEU A 105 -8.31 1.34 5.68
N THR A 106 -8.84 0.13 5.87
CA THR A 106 -9.97 -0.41 5.08
C THR A 106 -11.34 -0.02 5.59
N ASP A 107 -11.44 0.80 6.63
CA ASP A 107 -12.73 1.27 7.12
C ASP A 107 -13.50 2.02 6.02
N GLY A 108 -14.78 1.64 5.83
CA GLY A 108 -15.63 2.19 4.76
C GLY A 108 -15.51 1.52 3.40
N ILE A 109 -14.63 0.51 3.24
CA ILE A 109 -14.52 -0.26 2.00
C ILE A 109 -15.47 -1.46 2.06
N GLU A 110 -16.22 -1.67 0.96
CA GLU A 110 -16.99 -2.90 0.76
C GLU A 110 -16.07 -4.03 0.27
N PRO A 111 -15.86 -5.10 1.07
CA PRO A 111 -14.89 -6.12 0.73
C PRO A 111 -15.39 -7.04 -0.38
N ILE A 112 -14.48 -7.44 -1.28
CA ILE A 112 -14.69 -8.56 -2.18
C ILE A 112 -14.38 -9.84 -1.41
N SER A 113 -15.29 -10.82 -1.44
CA SER A 113 -15.08 -12.10 -0.79
C SER A 113 -14.18 -13.01 -1.63
N ILE A 114 -13.27 -13.73 -0.96
CA ILE A 114 -12.49 -14.82 -1.57
C ILE A 114 -13.46 -15.94 -1.93
N VAL A 115 -13.39 -16.43 -3.18
CA VAL A 115 -14.40 -17.34 -3.73
C VAL A 115 -14.04 -18.82 -3.59
N GLU A 116 -12.78 -19.16 -3.24
CA GLU A 116 -12.33 -20.55 -3.17
C GLU A 116 -11.22 -20.78 -2.11
N GLY A 117 -10.92 -22.06 -1.87
CA GLY A 117 -9.87 -22.50 -0.94
C GLY A 117 -10.24 -22.38 0.51
N SER A 118 -9.24 -22.46 1.39
CA SER A 118 -9.38 -22.38 2.85
C SER A 118 -9.89 -21.02 3.35
N TYR A 119 -9.78 -20.00 2.53
CA TYR A 119 -10.19 -18.61 2.84
C TYR A 119 -11.56 -18.24 2.26
N GLN A 120 -12.29 -19.20 1.67
CA GLN A 120 -13.58 -18.92 1.03
C GLN A 120 -14.56 -18.22 1.98
N GLY A 121 -15.14 -17.13 1.52
CA GLY A 121 -16.09 -16.31 2.27
C GLY A 121 -15.45 -15.24 3.17
N LEU A 122 -14.13 -15.29 3.38
CA LEU A 122 -13.41 -14.21 4.05
C LEU A 122 -13.19 -13.03 3.11
N PRO A 123 -13.03 -11.80 3.64
CA PRO A 123 -12.70 -10.64 2.83
C PRO A 123 -11.32 -10.82 2.17
N ASN A 124 -11.22 -10.46 0.88
CA ASN A 124 -9.92 -10.31 0.23
C ASN A 124 -9.25 -9.05 0.78
N PRO A 125 -8.06 -9.14 1.37
CA PRO A 125 -7.46 -8.01 2.06
C PRO A 125 -6.79 -6.97 1.14
N HIS A 126 -6.55 -7.30 -0.15
CA HIS A 126 -5.74 -6.48 -1.08
C HIS A 126 -6.52 -5.27 -1.65
N ALA A 127 -7.30 -4.60 -0.79
CA ALA A 127 -8.21 -3.54 -1.23
C ALA A 127 -7.48 -2.32 -1.81
N TRP A 128 -6.23 -2.08 -1.42
CA TRP A 128 -5.39 -1.01 -1.98
C TRP A 128 -5.11 -1.15 -3.48
N MET A 129 -5.36 -2.32 -4.07
CA MET A 129 -5.14 -2.54 -5.50
C MET A 129 -6.23 -1.91 -6.38
N GLY A 130 -7.38 -1.52 -5.83
CA GLY A 130 -8.41 -0.77 -6.54
C GLY A 130 -8.24 0.73 -6.36
N LEU A 131 -8.36 1.52 -7.45
CA LEU A 131 -8.21 2.99 -7.40
C LEU A 131 -9.21 3.62 -6.42
N ASP A 132 -10.50 3.30 -6.53
CA ASP A 132 -11.52 3.91 -5.67
C ASP A 132 -11.27 3.60 -4.19
N ASN A 133 -10.82 2.38 -3.88
CA ASN A 133 -10.42 2.01 -2.53
C ASN A 133 -9.15 2.76 -2.08
N ALA A 134 -8.15 2.90 -2.96
CA ALA A 134 -6.94 3.67 -2.66
C ALA A 134 -7.26 5.10 -2.19
N LEU A 135 -8.28 5.73 -2.80
CA LEU A 135 -8.74 7.06 -2.40
C LEU A 135 -9.35 7.06 -0.99
N ILE A 136 -10.01 5.95 -0.58
CA ILE A 136 -10.51 5.77 0.79
C ILE A 136 -9.35 5.61 1.76
N TYR A 137 -8.34 4.76 1.46
CA TYR A 137 -7.13 4.63 2.27
C TYR A 137 -6.46 5.98 2.52
N ILE A 138 -6.25 6.78 1.46
CA ILE A 138 -5.62 8.10 1.56
C ILE A 138 -6.46 9.04 2.45
N GLY A 139 -7.80 8.97 2.36
CA GLY A 139 -8.71 9.72 3.24
C GLY A 139 -8.59 9.28 4.70
N ASN A 140 -8.64 7.97 4.96
CA ASN A 140 -8.53 7.40 6.31
C ASN A 140 -7.18 7.75 6.96
N ILE A 141 -6.08 7.73 6.19
CA ILE A 141 -4.76 8.18 6.65
C ILE A 141 -4.81 9.65 7.08
N ALA A 142 -5.35 10.53 6.22
CA ALA A 142 -5.41 11.96 6.52
C ALA A 142 -6.26 12.25 7.76
N ASP A 143 -7.40 11.59 7.92
CA ASP A 143 -8.27 11.76 9.07
C ASP A 143 -7.64 11.24 10.37
N ALA A 144 -6.98 10.07 10.32
CA ALA A 144 -6.26 9.53 11.45
C ALA A 144 -5.11 10.43 11.89
N MET A 145 -4.29 10.91 10.95
CA MET A 145 -3.18 11.83 11.25
C MET A 145 -3.69 13.17 11.79
N ALA A 146 -4.73 13.76 11.18
CA ALA A 146 -5.34 15.02 11.63
C ALA A 146 -5.95 14.92 13.03
N ALA A 147 -6.45 13.75 13.43
CA ALA A 147 -7.00 13.54 14.78
C ALA A 147 -5.90 13.51 15.86
N HIS A 148 -4.68 13.04 15.52
CA HIS A 148 -3.55 12.92 16.45
C HIS A 148 -2.56 14.09 16.39
N ASP A 149 -2.62 14.88 15.32
CA ASP A 149 -1.83 16.09 15.12
C ASP A 149 -2.70 17.19 14.50
N PRO A 150 -3.58 17.82 15.30
CA PRO A 150 -4.53 18.82 14.83
C PRO A 150 -3.86 20.09 14.29
N ASP A 151 -2.64 20.41 14.71
CA ASP A 151 -1.89 21.57 14.24
C ASP A 151 -1.53 21.45 12.75
N ASN A 152 -1.30 20.25 12.26
CA ASN A 152 -1.00 19.94 10.87
C ASN A 152 -2.20 19.37 10.07
N ALA A 153 -3.41 19.34 10.64
CA ALA A 153 -4.60 18.74 10.04
C ALA A 153 -4.95 19.30 8.65
N VAL A 154 -4.74 20.58 8.41
CA VAL A 154 -4.96 21.21 7.11
C VAL A 154 -3.97 20.68 6.08
N THR A 155 -2.69 20.60 6.41
CA THR A 155 -1.62 20.08 5.56
C THR A 155 -1.91 18.64 5.13
N TYR A 156 -2.31 17.78 6.07
CA TYR A 156 -2.63 16.37 5.76
C TYR A 156 -3.79 16.25 4.78
N ARG A 157 -4.86 17.04 4.94
CA ARG A 157 -6.01 17.02 4.03
C ARG A 157 -5.68 17.56 2.65
N GLU A 158 -4.92 18.66 2.56
CA GLU A 158 -4.50 19.22 1.29
C GLU A 158 -3.58 18.27 0.52
N ASN A 159 -2.61 17.65 1.18
CA ASN A 159 -1.73 16.64 0.59
C ASN A 159 -2.53 15.41 0.13
N ALA A 160 -3.49 14.95 0.94
CA ALA A 160 -4.34 13.83 0.58
C ALA A 160 -5.14 14.11 -0.70
N GLU A 161 -5.76 15.28 -0.83
CA GLU A 161 -6.53 15.64 -2.04
C GLU A 161 -5.63 15.80 -3.28
N ALA A 162 -4.43 16.37 -3.11
CA ALA A 162 -3.44 16.45 -4.18
C ALA A 162 -3.02 15.04 -4.65
N TYR A 163 -2.74 14.14 -3.73
CA TYR A 163 -2.33 12.77 -4.03
C TYR A 163 -3.47 11.96 -4.66
N LYS A 164 -4.71 12.08 -4.18
CA LYS A 164 -5.89 11.48 -4.81
C LYS A 164 -6.09 11.95 -6.25
N THR A 165 -5.83 13.23 -6.52
CA THR A 165 -5.91 13.78 -7.88
C THR A 165 -4.85 13.16 -8.78
N GLN A 166 -3.60 13.10 -8.32
CA GLN A 166 -2.50 12.45 -9.05
C GLN A 166 -2.80 10.98 -9.35
N MET A 167 -3.34 10.23 -8.37
CA MET A 167 -3.74 8.83 -8.55
C MET A 167 -4.75 8.66 -9.68
N ARG A 168 -5.82 9.48 -9.67
CA ARG A 168 -6.84 9.46 -10.74
C ARG A 168 -6.26 9.76 -12.11
N GLU A 169 -5.52 10.86 -12.23
CA GLU A 169 -4.92 11.30 -13.50
C GLU A 169 -3.99 10.25 -14.10
N THR A 170 -3.32 9.46 -13.24
CA THR A 170 -2.39 8.42 -13.69
C THR A 170 -3.09 7.12 -14.08
N ILE A 171 -4.08 6.67 -13.32
CA ILE A 171 -4.68 5.33 -13.48
C ILE A 171 -5.88 5.33 -14.45
N GLU A 172 -6.68 6.40 -14.51
CA GLU A 172 -7.85 6.46 -15.40
C GLU A 172 -7.53 6.21 -16.90
N PRO A 173 -6.42 6.71 -17.48
CA PRO A 173 -6.04 6.39 -18.85
C PRO A 173 -5.79 4.90 -19.09
N LEU A 174 -5.23 4.17 -18.10
CA LEU A 174 -4.98 2.74 -18.18
C LEU A 174 -6.28 1.93 -18.12
N ARG A 175 -7.22 2.34 -17.26
CA ARG A 175 -8.58 1.81 -17.22
C ARG A 175 -9.28 1.98 -18.57
N ALA A 176 -9.20 3.18 -19.16
CA ALA A 176 -9.79 3.46 -20.47
C ALA A 176 -9.20 2.57 -21.57
N ALA A 177 -7.88 2.38 -21.62
CA ALA A 177 -7.22 1.53 -22.62
C ALA A 177 -7.71 0.08 -22.58
N LEU A 178 -7.93 -0.49 -21.38
CA LEU A 178 -8.46 -1.86 -21.25
C LEU A 178 -9.95 -1.96 -21.61
N SER A 179 -10.70 -0.88 -21.46
CA SER A 179 -12.11 -0.85 -21.83
C SER A 179 -12.35 -0.94 -23.34
N GLU A 180 -11.34 -0.67 -24.17
CA GLU A 180 -11.38 -0.84 -25.63
C GLU A 180 -11.29 -2.31 -26.07
N LEU A 181 -10.78 -3.19 -25.20
CA LEU A 181 -10.71 -4.62 -25.50
C LEU A 181 -12.10 -5.27 -25.51
N PRO A 182 -12.35 -6.31 -26.36
CA PRO A 182 -13.54 -7.13 -26.27
C PRO A 182 -13.66 -7.80 -24.89
N GLU A 183 -14.87 -7.92 -24.34
CA GLU A 183 -15.11 -8.48 -23.00
C GLU A 183 -14.61 -9.93 -22.83
N ASP A 184 -14.64 -10.73 -23.89
CA ASP A 184 -14.13 -12.10 -23.91
C ASP A 184 -12.60 -12.18 -23.85
N LYS A 185 -11.89 -11.08 -24.14
CA LYS A 185 -10.43 -10.96 -24.08
C LYS A 185 -9.92 -10.31 -22.78
N ARG A 186 -10.80 -9.82 -21.93
CA ARG A 186 -10.46 -9.14 -20.68
C ARG A 186 -10.23 -10.14 -19.55
N TRP A 187 -9.07 -10.78 -19.52
CA TRP A 187 -8.69 -11.74 -18.49
C TRP A 187 -7.38 -11.36 -17.80
N LEU A 188 -7.39 -11.42 -16.48
CA LEU A 188 -6.22 -11.31 -15.65
C LEU A 188 -5.95 -12.66 -14.98
N VAL A 189 -4.84 -13.31 -15.34
CA VAL A 189 -4.43 -14.60 -14.78
C VAL A 189 -3.16 -14.41 -13.96
N THR A 190 -3.23 -14.70 -12.66
CA THR A 190 -2.16 -14.43 -11.69
C THR A 190 -1.79 -15.67 -10.87
N CYS A 191 -0.73 -15.58 -10.09
CA CYS A 191 -0.41 -16.63 -9.13
C CYS A 191 -1.37 -16.56 -7.94
N GLU A 192 -1.48 -15.41 -7.29
CA GLU A 192 -2.39 -15.17 -6.17
C GLU A 192 -3.66 -14.42 -6.59
N GLY A 193 -4.75 -14.65 -5.85
CA GLY A 193 -6.01 -13.88 -5.94
C GLY A 193 -5.93 -12.48 -5.29
N ALA A 194 -4.76 -11.85 -5.38
CA ALA A 194 -4.49 -10.54 -4.78
C ALA A 194 -5.01 -9.35 -5.61
N PHE A 195 -5.41 -9.61 -6.85
CA PHE A 195 -5.74 -8.57 -7.82
C PHE A 195 -7.24 -8.37 -8.05
N SER A 196 -8.11 -8.96 -7.23
CA SER A 196 -9.57 -8.92 -7.43
C SER A 196 -10.13 -7.50 -7.49
N TYR A 197 -9.61 -6.57 -6.69
CA TYR A 197 -10.03 -5.16 -6.74
C TYR A 197 -9.50 -4.46 -7.98
N LEU A 198 -8.27 -4.73 -8.39
CA LEU A 198 -7.69 -4.21 -9.62
C LEU A 198 -8.44 -4.76 -10.85
N ALA A 199 -8.71 -6.07 -10.86
CA ALA A 199 -9.48 -6.70 -11.93
C ALA A 199 -10.87 -6.08 -12.08
N LYS A 200 -11.58 -5.85 -10.95
CA LYS A 200 -12.86 -5.15 -10.94
C LYS A 200 -12.74 -3.73 -11.50
N ASP A 201 -11.74 -2.97 -11.07
CA ASP A 201 -11.50 -1.59 -11.51
C ASP A 201 -11.19 -1.51 -13.00
N LEU A 202 -10.39 -2.44 -13.51
CA LEU A 202 -9.98 -2.50 -14.92
C LEU A 202 -11.00 -3.22 -15.81
N GLY A 203 -12.10 -3.73 -15.25
CA GLY A 203 -13.12 -4.47 -15.98
C GLY A 203 -12.63 -5.82 -16.51
N LEU A 204 -11.71 -6.47 -15.81
CA LEU A 204 -11.13 -7.77 -16.15
C LEU A 204 -11.82 -8.90 -15.39
N LYS A 205 -11.91 -10.07 -16.03
CA LYS A 205 -12.23 -11.33 -15.37
C LYS A 205 -10.96 -11.90 -14.73
N GLU A 206 -11.07 -12.47 -13.54
CA GLU A 206 -9.94 -12.97 -12.79
C GLU A 206 -9.85 -14.49 -12.81
N LEU A 207 -8.63 -15.01 -12.90
CA LEU A 207 -8.29 -16.42 -12.70
C LEU A 207 -6.93 -16.48 -11.99
N TYR A 208 -6.79 -17.30 -10.93
CA TYR A 208 -5.53 -17.39 -10.17
C TYR A 208 -5.23 -18.84 -9.76
N LEU A 209 -3.94 -19.07 -9.45
CA LEU A 209 -3.45 -20.38 -9.06
C LEU A 209 -3.81 -20.71 -7.60
N TRP A 210 -3.71 -19.73 -6.68
CA TRP A 210 -4.10 -19.87 -5.27
C TRP A 210 -4.71 -18.58 -4.73
N PRO A 211 -5.58 -18.68 -3.71
CA PRO A 211 -6.30 -17.50 -3.21
C PRO A 211 -5.46 -16.54 -2.38
N MET A 212 -4.44 -17.05 -1.64
CA MET A 212 -3.63 -16.28 -0.70
C MET A 212 -2.19 -16.81 -0.65
N ASN A 213 -1.20 -15.94 -0.55
CA ASN A 213 0.22 -16.29 -0.47
C ASN A 213 0.61 -17.11 0.77
N ALA A 214 -0.22 -17.11 1.81
CA ALA A 214 -0.03 -18.01 2.95
C ALA A 214 0.00 -19.51 2.56
N ASP A 215 -0.61 -19.87 1.41
CA ASP A 215 -0.67 -21.22 0.87
C ASP A 215 0.39 -21.52 -0.22
N GLN A 216 1.30 -20.68 -0.45
CA GLN A 216 2.48 -20.53 -1.33
C GLN A 216 2.86 -21.64 -2.35
N VAL A 217 2.12 -22.71 -2.49
CA VAL A 217 2.44 -23.75 -3.48
C VAL A 217 1.16 -24.15 -4.19
N GLY A 218 1.00 -23.69 -5.41
CA GLY A 218 -0.08 -24.17 -6.26
C GLY A 218 -0.07 -25.69 -6.34
N THR A 219 -1.14 -26.33 -5.88
CA THR A 219 -1.30 -27.78 -6.03
C THR A 219 -1.43 -28.15 -7.51
N PRO A 220 -1.07 -29.38 -7.92
CA PRO A 220 -1.26 -29.83 -9.31
C PRO A 220 -2.71 -29.65 -9.80
N GLN A 221 -3.68 -29.71 -8.89
CA GLN A 221 -5.09 -29.49 -9.23
C GLN A 221 -5.38 -28.02 -9.55
N GLN A 222 -4.82 -27.09 -8.77
CA GLN A 222 -4.96 -25.65 -9.02
C GLN A 222 -4.28 -25.25 -10.33
N VAL A 223 -3.05 -25.73 -10.57
CA VAL A 223 -2.34 -25.50 -11.84
C VAL A 223 -3.16 -26.03 -13.03
N ARG A 224 -3.72 -27.23 -12.93
CA ARG A 224 -4.58 -27.80 -13.98
C ARG A 224 -5.81 -26.96 -14.24
N LYS A 225 -6.52 -26.53 -13.18
CA LYS A 225 -7.69 -25.64 -13.28
C LYS A 225 -7.36 -24.39 -14.11
N VAL A 226 -6.21 -23.76 -13.82
CA VAL A 226 -5.79 -22.54 -14.55
C VAL A 226 -5.41 -22.86 -15.98
N ILE A 227 -4.71 -23.98 -16.26
CA ILE A 227 -4.40 -24.42 -17.62
C ILE A 227 -5.67 -24.62 -18.44
N ASP A 228 -6.66 -25.32 -17.87
CA ASP A 228 -7.95 -25.56 -18.54
C ASP A 228 -8.67 -24.22 -18.79
N GLY A 229 -8.75 -23.33 -17.80
CA GLY A 229 -9.35 -22.01 -17.94
C GLY A 229 -8.67 -21.13 -19.00
N VAL A 230 -7.34 -21.16 -19.08
CA VAL A 230 -6.58 -20.42 -20.09
C VAL A 230 -6.90 -20.95 -21.52
N ARG A 231 -6.97 -22.28 -21.69
CA ARG A 231 -7.31 -22.90 -22.99
C ARG A 231 -8.76 -22.64 -23.39
N ASP A 232 -9.70 -22.83 -22.46
CA ASP A 232 -11.13 -22.70 -22.72
C ASP A 232 -11.56 -21.29 -23.12
N ASN A 233 -10.80 -20.27 -22.67
CA ASN A 233 -11.09 -18.87 -22.91
C ASN A 233 -10.09 -18.19 -23.86
N ASP A 234 -9.18 -18.93 -24.48
CA ASP A 234 -8.13 -18.40 -25.39
C ASP A 234 -7.38 -17.20 -24.77
N ILE A 235 -6.97 -17.36 -23.49
CA ILE A 235 -6.31 -16.28 -22.74
C ILE A 235 -4.87 -16.11 -23.25
N LYS A 236 -4.49 -14.87 -23.56
CA LYS A 236 -3.23 -14.56 -24.23
C LYS A 236 -2.03 -14.44 -23.28
N ALA A 237 -2.25 -14.05 -22.03
CA ALA A 237 -1.17 -13.78 -21.08
C ALA A 237 -1.47 -14.26 -19.67
N VAL A 238 -0.43 -14.72 -18.98
CA VAL A 238 -0.44 -15.06 -17.56
C VAL A 238 0.68 -14.30 -16.83
N PHE A 239 0.44 -13.93 -15.59
CA PHE A 239 1.32 -13.09 -14.77
C PHE A 239 1.64 -13.78 -13.45
N CYS A 240 2.57 -13.23 -12.69
CA CYS A 240 2.81 -13.61 -11.31
C CYS A 240 3.32 -12.39 -10.52
N GLU A 241 3.05 -12.33 -9.25
CA GLU A 241 3.50 -11.26 -8.37
C GLU A 241 4.98 -11.41 -7.96
N SER A 242 5.60 -10.29 -7.55
CA SER A 242 7.03 -10.19 -7.26
C SER A 242 7.44 -10.89 -5.95
N THR A 243 6.49 -11.18 -5.06
CA THR A 243 6.76 -11.73 -3.71
C THR A 243 6.80 -13.24 -3.67
N VAL A 244 6.47 -13.93 -4.77
CA VAL A 244 6.47 -15.39 -4.88
C VAL A 244 7.23 -15.88 -6.10
N SER A 245 7.40 -17.22 -6.22
CA SER A 245 8.01 -17.85 -7.39
C SER A 245 7.06 -17.84 -8.59
N ASP A 246 7.52 -17.32 -9.72
CA ASP A 246 6.77 -17.31 -10.98
C ASP A 246 6.81 -18.65 -11.74
N ALA A 247 7.47 -19.67 -11.21
CA ALA A 247 7.61 -20.97 -11.87
C ALA A 247 6.26 -21.63 -12.24
N PRO A 248 5.21 -21.62 -11.38
CA PRO A 248 3.89 -22.13 -11.74
C PRO A 248 3.22 -21.38 -12.89
N ALA A 249 3.26 -20.04 -12.90
CA ALA A 249 2.72 -19.23 -14.00
C ALA A 249 3.44 -19.50 -15.32
N LYS A 250 4.77 -19.59 -15.28
CA LYS A 250 5.59 -20.00 -16.46
C LYS A 250 5.29 -21.42 -16.92
N GLN A 251 4.89 -22.33 -16.02
CA GLN A 251 4.41 -23.66 -16.40
C GLN A 251 3.08 -23.56 -17.17
N VAL A 252 2.10 -22.79 -16.64
CA VAL A 252 0.84 -22.53 -17.33
C VAL A 252 1.10 -21.97 -18.73
N ALA A 253 1.95 -20.95 -18.83
CA ALA A 253 2.31 -20.36 -20.13
C ALA A 253 2.85 -21.40 -21.13
N ARG A 254 3.81 -22.24 -20.71
CA ARG A 254 4.38 -23.29 -21.58
C ARG A 254 3.35 -24.33 -22.01
N GLU A 255 2.45 -24.73 -21.12
CA GLU A 255 1.48 -25.80 -21.41
C GLU A 255 0.28 -25.32 -22.23
N THR A 256 -0.02 -24.02 -22.20
CA THR A 256 -1.17 -23.44 -22.91
C THR A 256 -0.78 -22.71 -24.20
N GLY A 257 0.46 -22.29 -24.33
CA GLY A 257 0.92 -21.40 -25.40
C GLY A 257 0.66 -19.91 -25.11
N ALA A 258 0.06 -19.56 -23.98
CA ALA A 258 -0.08 -18.17 -23.54
C ALA A 258 1.29 -17.54 -23.26
N ALA A 259 1.41 -16.23 -23.44
CA ALA A 259 2.62 -15.51 -23.08
C ALA A 259 2.76 -15.42 -21.54
N TYR A 260 4.00 -15.44 -21.04
CA TYR A 260 4.27 -14.92 -19.69
C TYR A 260 4.34 -13.40 -19.79
N GLY A 261 3.29 -12.72 -19.33
CA GLY A 261 3.11 -11.27 -19.46
C GLY A 261 4.04 -10.44 -18.57
N GLY A 262 4.62 -11.06 -17.54
CA GLY A 262 5.58 -10.40 -16.66
C GLY A 262 5.24 -10.49 -15.19
N VAL A 263 6.00 -9.71 -14.41
CA VAL A 263 5.85 -9.60 -12.95
C VAL A 263 4.90 -8.45 -12.63
N LEU A 264 3.96 -8.70 -11.73
CA LEU A 264 3.09 -7.68 -11.15
C LEU A 264 3.52 -7.38 -9.71
N TYR A 265 3.17 -6.23 -9.20
CA TYR A 265 3.52 -5.80 -7.85
C TYR A 265 2.26 -5.57 -7.04
N VAL A 266 2.24 -6.05 -5.78
CA VAL A 266 1.05 -5.94 -4.90
C VAL A 266 1.43 -5.69 -3.45
N ASP A 267 2.14 -6.61 -2.78
CA ASP A 267 2.31 -6.63 -1.33
C ASP A 267 3.40 -5.72 -0.81
N SER A 268 4.34 -5.37 -1.66
CA SER A 268 5.53 -4.64 -1.22
C SER A 268 6.07 -3.72 -2.30
N LEU A 269 6.55 -2.57 -1.86
CA LEU A 269 7.35 -1.69 -2.71
C LEU A 269 8.76 -2.26 -2.90
N SER A 270 9.42 -1.83 -3.94
CA SER A 270 10.86 -2.08 -4.14
C SER A 270 11.71 -1.11 -3.30
N THR A 271 13.03 -1.32 -3.31
CA THR A 271 13.98 -0.31 -2.88
C THR A 271 13.95 0.90 -3.82
N ALA A 272 14.54 2.02 -3.41
CA ALA A 272 14.54 3.26 -4.20
C ALA A 272 15.10 3.10 -5.63
N ASP A 273 16.03 2.17 -5.83
CA ASP A 273 16.61 1.87 -7.15
C ASP A 273 15.85 0.77 -7.91
N GLY A 274 14.76 0.26 -7.36
CA GLY A 274 13.95 -0.81 -7.95
C GLY A 274 12.81 -0.29 -8.83
N PRO A 275 12.01 -1.21 -9.39
CA PRO A 275 10.99 -0.85 -10.39
C PRO A 275 9.77 -0.13 -9.85
N VAL A 276 9.43 -0.28 -8.55
CA VAL A 276 8.23 0.29 -7.93
C VAL A 276 8.53 0.84 -6.53
N PRO A 277 9.35 1.90 -6.41
CA PRO A 277 9.71 2.49 -5.13
C PRO A 277 8.57 3.24 -4.44
N THR A 278 7.49 3.58 -5.16
CA THR A 278 6.29 4.26 -4.63
C THR A 278 5.02 3.46 -4.91
N TYR A 279 3.97 3.74 -4.15
CA TYR A 279 2.68 3.09 -4.37
C TYR A 279 2.04 3.49 -5.71
N LEU A 280 2.19 4.73 -6.13
CA LEU A 280 1.72 5.17 -7.45
C LEU A 280 2.41 4.38 -8.56
N GLU A 281 3.74 4.21 -8.48
CA GLU A 281 4.50 3.39 -9.44
C GLU A 281 4.10 1.91 -9.36
N LEU A 282 3.79 1.37 -8.18
CA LEU A 282 3.29 0.00 -8.03
C LEU A 282 2.02 -0.21 -8.85
N LEU A 283 1.01 0.66 -8.69
CA LEU A 283 -0.24 0.55 -9.46
C LEU A 283 -0.02 0.84 -10.95
N THR A 284 0.79 1.83 -11.29
CA THR A 284 1.05 2.23 -12.68
C THR A 284 1.77 1.11 -13.42
N VAL A 285 2.92 0.65 -12.92
CA VAL A 285 3.73 -0.40 -13.57
C VAL A 285 2.96 -1.71 -13.68
N THR A 286 2.20 -2.08 -12.62
CA THR A 286 1.35 -3.26 -12.65
C THR A 286 0.27 -3.14 -13.72
N SER A 287 -0.46 -2.02 -13.77
CA SER A 287 -1.52 -1.80 -14.76
C SER A 287 -0.96 -1.69 -16.18
N GLU A 288 0.15 -0.98 -16.40
CA GLU A 288 0.82 -0.90 -17.70
C GLU A 288 1.32 -2.27 -18.19
N THR A 289 1.84 -3.11 -17.29
CA THR A 289 2.26 -4.47 -17.61
C THR A 289 1.07 -5.29 -18.13
N ILE A 290 -0.09 -5.18 -17.49
CA ILE A 290 -1.33 -5.84 -17.90
C ILE A 290 -1.80 -5.28 -19.25
N VAL A 291 -1.93 -3.94 -19.37
CA VAL A 291 -2.35 -3.29 -20.63
C VAL A 291 -1.47 -3.73 -21.78
N ASN A 292 -0.15 -3.62 -21.62
CA ASN A 292 0.81 -3.96 -22.66
C ASN A 292 0.73 -5.43 -23.10
N ALA A 293 0.47 -6.36 -22.16
CA ALA A 293 0.37 -7.77 -22.51
C ALA A 293 -0.96 -8.14 -23.19
N LEU A 294 -2.05 -7.41 -22.87
CA LEU A 294 -3.38 -7.71 -23.41
C LEU A 294 -3.71 -6.94 -24.69
N THR A 295 -3.05 -5.78 -24.96
CA THR A 295 -3.33 -4.92 -26.11
C THR A 295 -2.32 -5.04 -27.25
N LYS A 296 -1.16 -5.69 -27.02
CA LYS A 296 -0.21 -5.95 -28.12
C LYS A 296 -0.82 -6.96 -29.08
N ASP A 297 -1.07 -6.48 -30.30
CA ASP A 297 -1.28 -7.38 -31.44
C ASP A 297 0.00 -8.20 -31.67
N GLU A 298 -0.16 -9.49 -32.04
CA GLU A 298 0.94 -10.41 -32.37
C GLU A 298 1.79 -9.91 -33.54
#